data_20f7fed37e714f00fb02ca71fb8524cb
#
_entry.id   20f7fed37e714f00fb02ca71fb8524cb
#
_cell.length_a   1.000
_cell.length_b   1.000
_cell.length_c   1.000
_cell.angle_alpha   90.00
_cell.angle_beta   90.00
_cell.angle_gamma   90.00
#
_symmetry.space_group_name_H-M   'P 1'
#
loop_
_entity.id
_entity.type
_entity.pdbx_description
1 polymer ?
#
loop_
_entity_poly.entity_id
_entity_poly.type
_entity_poly.pdbx_seq_one_letter_code
_entity_poly.pdbx_strand_id
1 'polypeptide(L)'
;KNEGLQNQSVFYSVEKLGGAEKIILDPNTFSEDGTIALSGIYFNGKGNLLGYAKSTGGSDWKEFYIYNLDTDKDLTDHLEWIKFSGMAWAGDGFYYSRYPAPKDGGELDEANENAEVYYHNLGTEQLEDRLIYSDANNPQISNNISTTDDENYAVLYRWKGTSGTALYIAPVSDSTHNFNP
;
A
#
# COMPACT_ATOMS: atom_id res chain seq x y z
N LYS A 1 -12.03 -8.42 -14.81
CA LYS A 1 -13.07 -9.36 -15.28
C LYS A 1 -12.84 -10.74 -14.67
N ASN A 2 -13.91 -11.49 -14.51
CA ASN A 2 -13.86 -12.91 -14.16
C ASN A 2 -14.76 -13.66 -15.15
N GLU A 3 -14.24 -14.72 -15.77
CA GLU A 3 -14.96 -15.52 -16.76
C GLU A 3 -15.81 -16.66 -16.12
N GLY A 4 -15.93 -16.65 -14.79
CA GLY A 4 -16.82 -17.52 -14.03
C GLY A 4 -16.17 -18.76 -13.41
N LEU A 5 -14.95 -19.13 -13.82
CA LEU A 5 -14.22 -20.29 -13.28
C LEU A 5 -12.89 -19.90 -12.58
N GLN A 6 -12.53 -18.62 -12.60
CA GLN A 6 -11.34 -18.11 -11.95
C GLN A 6 -11.63 -17.80 -10.48
N ASN A 7 -10.67 -18.07 -9.60
CA ASN A 7 -10.78 -17.74 -8.17
C ASN A 7 -10.81 -16.22 -7.95
N GLN A 8 -10.09 -15.47 -8.79
CA GLN A 8 -9.97 -14.02 -8.69
C GLN A 8 -10.18 -13.36 -10.06
N SER A 9 -10.63 -12.10 -10.04
CA SER A 9 -10.76 -11.30 -11.26
C SER A 9 -9.40 -10.93 -11.84
N VAL A 10 -9.26 -11.04 -13.16
CA VAL A 10 -8.10 -10.56 -13.92
C VAL A 10 -8.28 -9.08 -14.25
N PHE A 11 -7.20 -8.32 -14.15
CA PHE A 11 -7.18 -6.89 -14.43
C PHE A 11 -6.65 -6.62 -15.84
N TYR A 12 -7.39 -5.79 -16.56
CA TYR A 12 -7.10 -5.43 -17.95
C TYR A 12 -6.99 -3.92 -18.10
N SER A 13 -6.15 -3.47 -18.99
CA SER A 13 -6.16 -2.11 -19.53
C SER A 13 -6.77 -2.09 -20.92
N VAL A 14 -7.36 -0.96 -21.30
CA VAL A 14 -7.82 -0.64 -22.64
C VAL A 14 -7.39 0.78 -22.99
N GLU A 15 -6.85 1.01 -24.17
CA GLU A 15 -6.44 2.36 -24.60
C GLU A 15 -7.66 3.30 -24.82
N LYS A 16 -8.79 2.72 -25.21
CA LYS A 16 -10.05 3.44 -25.40
C LYS A 16 -11.22 2.51 -25.12
N LEU A 17 -12.34 3.07 -24.78
CA LEU A 17 -13.58 2.33 -24.56
C LEU A 17 -13.92 1.43 -25.75
N GLY A 18 -14.06 0.12 -25.52
CA GLY A 18 -14.30 -0.89 -26.54
C GLY A 18 -13.05 -1.28 -27.37
N GLY A 19 -11.88 -0.83 -26.98
CA GLY A 19 -10.60 -1.22 -27.59
C GLY A 19 -10.15 -2.63 -27.20
N ALA A 20 -9.01 -3.05 -27.75
CA ALA A 20 -8.39 -4.30 -27.38
C ALA A 20 -7.98 -4.30 -25.91
N GLU A 21 -8.21 -5.41 -25.24
CA GLU A 21 -7.87 -5.61 -23.84
C GLU A 21 -6.45 -6.18 -23.71
N LYS A 22 -5.66 -5.60 -22.80
CA LYS A 22 -4.35 -6.11 -22.41
C LYS A 22 -4.40 -6.48 -20.93
N ILE A 23 -4.02 -7.70 -20.59
CA ILE A 23 -3.86 -8.11 -19.18
C ILE A 23 -2.72 -7.30 -18.57
N ILE A 24 -2.99 -6.67 -17.43
CA ILE A 24 -1.98 -5.95 -16.64
C ILE A 24 -1.65 -6.69 -15.34
N LEU A 25 -2.60 -7.44 -14.79
CA LEU A 25 -2.38 -8.23 -13.59
C LEU A 25 -3.36 -9.41 -13.56
N ASP A 26 -2.84 -10.63 -13.42
CA ASP A 26 -3.64 -11.82 -13.20
C ASP A 26 -3.35 -12.43 -11.82
N PRO A 27 -4.19 -12.14 -10.80
CA PRO A 27 -4.00 -12.66 -9.46
C PRO A 27 -4.06 -14.19 -9.36
N ASN A 28 -4.63 -14.87 -10.35
CA ASN A 28 -4.70 -16.34 -10.36
C ASN A 28 -3.32 -16.99 -10.58
N THR A 29 -2.32 -16.21 -10.97
CA THR A 29 -0.93 -16.67 -11.15
C THR A 29 -0.06 -16.47 -9.90
N PHE A 30 -0.57 -15.87 -8.83
CA PHE A 30 0.21 -15.57 -7.62
C PHE A 30 0.63 -16.81 -6.84
N SER A 31 -0.20 -17.85 -6.85
CA SER A 31 0.10 -19.15 -6.23
C SER A 31 -0.64 -20.28 -6.94
N GLU A 32 -0.05 -21.46 -6.97
CA GLU A 32 -0.64 -22.65 -7.60
C GLU A 32 -1.90 -23.15 -6.85
N ASP A 33 -1.92 -22.98 -5.55
CA ASP A 33 -3.01 -23.43 -4.67
C ASP A 33 -4.12 -22.38 -4.45
N GLY A 34 -3.94 -21.16 -5.01
CA GLY A 34 -4.89 -20.06 -4.90
C GLY A 34 -4.97 -19.41 -3.52
N THR A 35 -3.99 -19.67 -2.63
CA THR A 35 -3.98 -19.11 -1.27
C THR A 35 -3.54 -17.65 -1.21
N ILE A 36 -2.89 -17.13 -2.27
CA ILE A 36 -2.47 -15.72 -2.35
C ILE A 36 -3.53 -14.92 -3.11
N ALA A 37 -4.05 -13.89 -2.46
CA ALA A 37 -5.05 -13.01 -3.03
C ALA A 37 -4.52 -11.61 -3.30
N LEU A 38 -5.06 -10.97 -4.36
CA LEU A 38 -4.88 -9.54 -4.59
C LEU A 38 -5.71 -8.77 -3.56
N SER A 39 -5.05 -7.91 -2.80
CA SER A 39 -5.64 -7.17 -1.67
C SER A 39 -5.67 -5.65 -1.86
N GLY A 40 -5.24 -5.15 -3.01
CA GLY A 40 -5.30 -3.73 -3.37
C GLY A 40 -4.53 -3.43 -4.65
N ILE A 41 -4.92 -2.35 -5.34
CA ILE A 41 -4.23 -1.78 -6.50
C ILE A 41 -4.17 -0.26 -6.36
N TYR A 42 -3.04 0.34 -6.74
CA TYR A 42 -2.74 1.75 -6.53
C TYR A 42 -1.93 2.28 -7.72
N PHE A 43 -2.55 3.06 -8.60
CA PHE A 43 -1.85 3.68 -9.72
C PHE A 43 -1.14 4.95 -9.26
N ASN A 44 0.06 5.20 -9.77
CA ASN A 44 0.71 6.50 -9.60
C ASN A 44 0.05 7.57 -10.47
N GLY A 45 0.28 8.86 -10.17
CA GLY A 45 -0.33 9.98 -10.89
C GLY A 45 -0.01 10.02 -12.39
N LYS A 46 1.11 9.43 -12.83
CA LYS A 46 1.50 9.32 -14.24
C LYS A 46 0.81 8.15 -14.96
N GLY A 47 0.23 7.19 -14.23
CA GLY A 47 -0.43 6.02 -14.78
C GLY A 47 0.49 4.98 -15.40
N ASN A 48 1.79 5.03 -15.16
CA ASN A 48 2.77 4.09 -15.69
C ASN A 48 3.29 3.08 -14.65
N LEU A 49 2.96 3.27 -13.37
CA LEU A 49 3.28 2.33 -12.31
C LEU A 49 2.00 1.88 -11.60
N LEU A 50 1.93 0.60 -11.34
CA LEU A 50 0.88 -0.04 -10.58
C LEU A 50 1.45 -0.64 -9.31
N GLY A 51 1.20 -0.01 -8.17
CA GLY A 51 1.38 -0.66 -6.88
C GLY A 51 0.28 -1.67 -6.65
N TYR A 52 0.61 -2.85 -6.15
CA TYR A 52 -0.38 -3.85 -5.80
C TYR A 52 -0.04 -4.58 -4.52
N ALA A 53 -1.06 -5.04 -3.82
CA ALA A 53 -0.93 -5.72 -2.55
C ALA A 53 -1.33 -7.18 -2.67
N LYS A 54 -0.54 -8.07 -2.08
CA LYS A 54 -0.87 -9.48 -1.88
C LYS A 54 -1.18 -9.76 -0.42
N SER A 55 -2.12 -10.66 -0.16
CA SER A 55 -2.35 -11.25 1.16
C SER A 55 -2.40 -12.77 1.05
N THR A 56 -1.88 -13.47 2.04
CA THR A 56 -1.78 -14.93 2.06
C THR A 56 -2.76 -15.52 3.07
N GLY A 57 -3.50 -16.58 2.66
CA GLY A 57 -4.36 -17.35 3.54
C GLY A 57 -5.51 -16.58 4.18
N GLY A 58 -5.96 -15.46 3.57
CA GLY A 58 -7.01 -14.60 4.13
C GLY A 58 -6.55 -13.74 5.31
N SER A 59 -5.23 -13.62 5.53
CA SER A 59 -4.64 -12.74 6.54
C SER A 59 -4.89 -11.26 6.20
N ASP A 60 -4.95 -10.42 7.24
CA ASP A 60 -4.93 -8.97 7.10
C ASP A 60 -3.53 -8.43 6.76
N TRP A 61 -2.50 -9.24 6.94
CA TRP A 61 -1.14 -8.88 6.54
C TRP A 61 -1.00 -8.85 5.03
N LYS A 62 -0.35 -7.79 4.54
CA LYS A 62 -0.13 -7.53 3.12
C LYS A 62 1.35 -7.35 2.84
N GLU A 63 1.70 -7.71 1.63
CA GLU A 63 2.97 -7.39 1.02
C GLU A 63 2.72 -6.49 -0.19
N PHE A 64 3.57 -5.48 -0.38
CA PHE A 64 3.46 -4.55 -1.50
C PHE A 64 4.50 -4.84 -2.57
N TYR A 65 4.07 -4.72 -3.81
CA TYR A 65 4.86 -4.90 -5.03
C TYR A 65 4.56 -3.77 -6.01
N ILE A 66 5.49 -3.50 -6.92
CA ILE A 66 5.34 -2.46 -7.93
C ILE A 66 5.51 -3.08 -9.32
N TYR A 67 4.53 -2.91 -10.18
CA TYR A 67 4.56 -3.32 -11.58
C TYR A 67 4.71 -2.10 -12.49
N ASN A 68 5.66 -2.16 -13.42
CA ASN A 68 5.89 -1.11 -14.41
C ASN A 68 5.10 -1.46 -15.69
N LEU A 69 4.10 -0.65 -16.01
CA LEU A 69 3.19 -0.83 -17.14
C LEU A 69 3.85 -0.55 -18.50
N ASP A 70 4.93 0.24 -18.54
CA ASP A 70 5.67 0.52 -19.77
C ASP A 70 6.58 -0.64 -20.19
N THR A 71 7.13 -1.36 -19.19
CA THR A 71 8.05 -2.48 -19.43
C THR A 71 7.43 -3.86 -19.26
N ASP A 72 6.19 -3.92 -18.76
CA ASP A 72 5.46 -5.15 -18.42
C ASP A 72 6.25 -6.05 -17.45
N LYS A 73 6.82 -5.44 -16.38
CA LYS A 73 7.63 -6.15 -15.38
C LYS A 73 7.43 -5.60 -13.98
N ASP A 74 7.54 -6.48 -13.00
CA ASP A 74 7.70 -6.06 -11.62
C ASP A 74 9.06 -5.34 -11.44
N LEU A 75 9.05 -4.32 -10.60
CA LEU A 75 10.26 -3.73 -10.04
C LEU A 75 10.79 -4.62 -8.90
N THR A 76 11.93 -4.26 -8.35
CA THR A 76 12.55 -5.00 -7.24
C THR A 76 11.94 -4.67 -5.88
N ASP A 77 11.09 -3.65 -5.83
CA ASP A 77 10.47 -3.15 -4.61
C ASP A 77 9.51 -4.19 -4.02
N HIS A 78 9.80 -4.60 -2.77
CA HIS A 78 8.99 -5.54 -2.00
C HIS A 78 8.94 -5.08 -0.55
N LEU A 79 7.73 -4.81 -0.04
CA LEU A 79 7.50 -4.31 1.31
C LEU A 79 6.58 -5.26 2.08
N GLU A 80 6.89 -5.47 3.34
CA GLU A 80 6.20 -6.40 4.25
C GLU A 80 5.61 -5.69 5.48
N TRP A 81 4.87 -6.45 6.29
CA TRP A 81 4.30 -6.05 7.59
C TRP A 81 3.29 -4.91 7.48
N ILE A 82 2.49 -4.94 6.44
CA ILE A 82 1.51 -3.92 6.14
C ILE A 82 0.12 -4.41 6.53
N LYS A 83 -0.60 -3.60 7.32
CA LYS A 83 -2.03 -3.78 7.63
C LYS A 83 -2.74 -2.44 7.53
N PHE A 84 -3.99 -2.46 7.07
CA PHE A 84 -4.89 -1.29 7.04
C PHE A 84 -4.29 -0.07 6.31
N SER A 85 -3.39 -0.31 5.37
CA SER A 85 -2.72 0.71 4.57
C SER A 85 -2.93 0.48 3.08
N GLY A 86 -2.91 1.58 2.33
CA GLY A 86 -2.70 1.64 0.89
C GLY A 86 -1.33 2.24 0.57
N MET A 87 -1.08 2.49 -0.72
CA MET A 87 0.05 3.28 -1.20
C MET A 87 -0.45 4.68 -1.57
N ALA A 88 0.11 5.70 -0.95
CA ALA A 88 -0.16 7.10 -1.28
C ALA A 88 1.02 7.66 -2.06
N TRP A 89 0.90 7.66 -3.38
CA TRP A 89 1.95 8.09 -4.30
C TRP A 89 2.31 9.56 -4.12
N ALA A 90 3.62 9.86 -4.15
CA ALA A 90 4.14 11.22 -4.13
C ALA A 90 5.56 11.26 -4.70
N GLY A 91 5.78 12.02 -5.77
CA GLY A 91 7.08 12.15 -6.41
C GLY A 91 7.65 10.81 -6.91
N ASP A 92 8.84 10.45 -6.43
CA ASP A 92 9.56 9.24 -6.87
C ASP A 92 9.34 8.03 -5.91
N GLY A 93 8.23 8.04 -5.17
CA GLY A 93 7.90 6.97 -4.23
C GLY A 93 6.47 7.09 -3.71
N PHE A 94 6.23 6.53 -2.54
CA PHE A 94 4.91 6.55 -1.92
C PHE A 94 4.99 6.47 -0.39
N TYR A 95 3.98 7.01 0.28
CA TYR A 95 3.76 6.81 1.70
C TYR A 95 2.95 5.55 1.94
N TYR A 96 3.21 4.89 3.06
CA TYR A 96 2.45 3.74 3.54
C TYR A 96 2.56 3.62 5.05
N SER A 97 1.68 2.82 5.65
CA SER A 97 1.74 2.51 7.08
C SER A 97 2.07 1.04 7.27
N ARG A 98 2.92 0.77 8.25
CA ARG A 98 3.22 -0.60 8.66
C ARG A 98 3.23 -0.73 10.18
N TYR A 99 3.20 -1.96 10.63
CA TYR A 99 3.42 -2.34 12.02
C TYR A 99 4.81 -2.95 12.19
N PRO A 100 5.36 -2.98 13.41
CA PRO A 100 6.54 -3.78 13.71
C PRO A 100 6.31 -5.23 13.25
N ALA A 101 7.36 -5.87 12.74
CA ALA A 101 7.29 -7.28 12.39
C ALA A 101 6.86 -8.09 13.64
N PRO A 102 5.84 -8.95 13.54
CA PRO A 102 5.43 -9.79 14.65
C PRO A 102 6.57 -10.74 15.04
N LYS A 103 6.54 -11.22 16.28
CA LYS A 103 7.44 -12.29 16.70
C LYS A 103 7.04 -13.58 16.01
N ASP A 104 7.99 -14.49 15.87
CA ASP A 104 7.76 -15.79 15.23
C ASP A 104 6.49 -16.47 15.76
N GLY A 105 5.54 -16.72 14.86
CA GLY A 105 4.23 -17.30 15.16
C GLY A 105 3.20 -16.34 15.77
N GLY A 106 3.52 -15.03 15.87
CA GLY A 106 2.63 -14.01 16.43
C GLY A 106 1.73 -13.30 15.43
N GLU A 107 1.80 -13.63 14.13
CA GLU A 107 1.11 -12.91 13.05
C GLU A 107 -0.42 -12.83 13.23
N LEU A 108 -1.01 -13.79 13.90
CA LEU A 108 -2.46 -13.85 14.14
C LEU A 108 -2.88 -13.39 15.53
N ASP A 109 -1.98 -13.45 16.51
CA ASP A 109 -2.32 -13.31 17.94
C ASP A 109 -1.83 -11.99 18.55
N GLU A 110 -0.81 -11.34 17.95
CA GLU A 110 -0.29 -10.08 18.48
C GLU A 110 -1.24 -8.89 18.22
N ALA A 111 -1.35 -8.04 19.21
CA ALA A 111 -2.12 -6.79 19.08
C ALA A 111 -1.51 -5.90 17.99
N ASN A 112 -2.35 -5.26 17.19
CA ASN A 112 -1.90 -4.28 16.19
C ASN A 112 -1.61 -2.96 16.92
N GLU A 113 -0.39 -2.79 17.38
CA GLU A 113 0.08 -1.60 18.11
C GLU A 113 1.29 -0.98 17.41
N ASN A 114 1.51 0.32 17.67
CA ASN A 114 2.61 1.08 17.09
C ASN A 114 2.59 1.14 15.55
N ALA A 115 1.42 1.46 14.98
CA ALA A 115 1.34 1.77 13.57
C ALA A 115 2.22 2.99 13.24
N GLU A 116 3.16 2.84 12.32
CA GLU A 116 4.10 3.87 11.89
C GLU A 116 3.90 4.18 10.40
N VAL A 117 4.09 5.43 10.02
CA VAL A 117 4.01 5.88 8.62
C VAL A 117 5.42 6.06 8.08
N TYR A 118 5.68 5.50 6.91
CA TYR A 118 6.94 5.56 6.20
C TYR A 118 6.77 6.14 4.79
N TYR A 119 7.88 6.59 4.24
CA TYR A 119 8.00 6.93 2.83
C TYR A 119 9.04 6.02 2.19
N HIS A 120 8.63 5.29 1.17
CA HIS A 120 9.46 4.41 0.36
C HIS A 120 9.88 5.11 -0.92
N ASN A 121 11.19 5.14 -1.20
CA ASN A 121 11.72 5.56 -2.49
C ASN A 121 11.80 4.34 -3.42
N LEU A 122 11.28 4.45 -4.64
CA LEU A 122 11.37 3.35 -5.59
C LEU A 122 12.81 2.92 -5.85
N GLY A 123 13.03 1.60 -5.87
CA GLY A 123 14.33 0.98 -6.11
C GLY A 123 15.25 0.93 -4.90
N THR A 124 14.76 1.24 -3.70
CA THR A 124 15.53 1.08 -2.45
C THR A 124 15.00 -0.10 -1.63
N GLU A 125 15.79 -0.57 -0.67
CA GLU A 125 15.34 -1.58 0.29
C GLU A 125 14.39 -1.00 1.34
N GLN A 126 13.38 -1.76 1.79
CA GLN A 126 12.42 -1.31 2.82
C GLN A 126 13.10 -0.83 4.12
N LEU A 127 14.28 -1.35 4.45
CA LEU A 127 15.04 -0.92 5.64
C LEU A 127 15.60 0.50 5.53
N GLU A 128 15.66 1.06 4.32
CA GLU A 128 16.09 2.42 4.05
C GLU A 128 14.94 3.43 4.09
N ASP A 129 13.70 2.94 4.28
CA ASP A 129 12.50 3.77 4.28
C ASP A 129 12.54 4.82 5.38
N ARG A 130 12.19 6.04 5.01
CA ARG A 130 12.18 7.16 5.93
C ARG A 130 10.94 7.14 6.82
N LEU A 131 11.13 7.09 8.13
CA LEU A 131 10.03 7.28 9.09
C LEU A 131 9.47 8.70 8.97
N ILE A 132 8.16 8.79 8.73
CA ILE A 132 7.43 10.05 8.57
C ILE A 132 6.66 10.41 9.84
N TYR A 133 6.03 9.41 10.46
CA TYR A 133 5.25 9.61 11.67
C TYR A 133 5.22 8.37 12.55
N SER A 134 5.36 8.60 13.86
CA SER A 134 5.13 7.59 14.91
C SER A 134 4.60 8.24 16.18
N ASP A 135 3.88 7.48 17.01
CA ASP A 135 3.38 7.96 18.31
C ASP A 135 3.50 6.85 19.37
N ALA A 136 4.70 6.68 19.90
CA ALA A 136 4.99 5.68 20.92
C ALA A 136 4.22 5.88 22.24
N ASN A 137 3.70 7.09 22.52
CA ASN A 137 2.89 7.36 23.71
C ASN A 137 1.46 6.82 23.58
N ASN A 138 1.01 6.55 22.36
CA ASN A 138 -0.34 6.07 22.07
C ASN A 138 -0.29 4.86 21.11
N PRO A 139 0.26 3.71 21.54
CA PRO A 139 0.52 2.57 20.65
C PRO A 139 -0.74 1.99 19.99
N GLN A 140 -1.91 2.18 20.61
CA GLN A 140 -3.21 1.69 20.10
C GLN A 140 -3.88 2.62 19.08
N ILE A 141 -3.27 3.78 18.78
CA ILE A 141 -3.78 4.66 17.73
C ILE A 141 -3.25 4.16 16.40
N SER A 142 -4.18 3.86 15.49
CA SER A 142 -3.85 3.57 14.10
C SER A 142 -3.50 4.85 13.37
N ASN A 143 -2.45 4.80 12.56
CA ASN A 143 -2.00 5.90 11.71
C ASN A 143 -2.07 5.43 10.27
N ASN A 144 -2.66 6.22 9.39
CA ASN A 144 -2.65 5.98 7.94
C ASN A 144 -2.44 7.31 7.22
N ILE A 145 -2.07 7.25 5.96
CA ILE A 145 -1.72 8.41 5.18
C ILE A 145 -2.31 8.30 3.77
N SER A 146 -2.74 9.42 3.24
CA SER A 146 -3.06 9.60 1.82
C SER A 146 -2.39 10.85 1.28
N THR A 147 -2.42 11.04 -0.02
CA THR A 147 -2.00 12.27 -0.69
C THR A 147 -3.17 12.90 -1.41
N THR A 148 -3.11 14.20 -1.65
CA THR A 148 -4.02 14.87 -2.59
C THR A 148 -3.73 14.43 -4.02
N ASP A 149 -4.71 14.55 -4.93
CA ASP A 149 -4.57 14.13 -6.34
C ASP A 149 -3.42 14.83 -7.08
N ASP A 150 -3.07 16.04 -6.65
CA ASP A 150 -1.94 16.81 -7.17
C ASP A 150 -0.60 16.49 -6.47
N GLU A 151 -0.62 15.54 -5.53
CA GLU A 151 0.53 15.10 -4.72
C GLU A 151 1.20 16.24 -3.91
N ASN A 152 0.51 17.37 -3.70
CA ASN A 152 1.09 18.53 -2.99
C ASN A 152 0.99 18.40 -1.47
N TYR A 153 0.00 17.66 -0.96
CA TYR A 153 -0.23 17.49 0.46
C TYR A 153 -0.36 16.03 0.85
N ALA A 154 0.23 15.70 2.00
CA ALA A 154 0.01 14.45 2.71
C ALA A 154 -1.02 14.67 3.82
N VAL A 155 -1.99 13.77 3.93
CA VAL A 155 -3.04 13.80 4.95
C VAL A 155 -2.88 12.59 5.85
N LEU A 156 -2.53 12.83 7.11
CA LEU A 156 -2.40 11.81 8.14
C LEU A 156 -3.75 11.60 8.83
N TYR A 157 -4.22 10.38 8.85
CA TYR A 157 -5.44 9.93 9.55
C TYR A 157 -5.03 9.20 10.82
N ARG A 158 -5.62 9.61 11.96
CA ARG A 158 -5.38 8.96 13.24
C ARG A 158 -6.69 8.58 13.89
N TRP A 159 -6.83 7.33 14.28
CA TRP A 159 -8.07 6.84 14.92
C TRP A 159 -7.79 5.75 15.94
N LYS A 160 -8.73 5.58 16.88
CA LYS A 160 -8.74 4.47 17.84
C LYS A 160 -10.10 3.76 17.78
N GLY A 161 -10.06 2.46 17.46
CA GLY A 161 -11.28 1.66 17.31
C GLY A 161 -12.19 2.22 16.21
N THR A 162 -13.48 2.39 16.51
CA THR A 162 -14.52 2.86 15.57
C THR A 162 -14.99 4.29 15.82
N SER A 163 -14.39 5.00 16.77
CA SER A 163 -14.87 6.31 17.24
C SER A 163 -13.90 7.43 16.88
N GLY A 164 -14.35 8.31 16.00
CA GLY A 164 -13.64 9.54 15.66
C GLY A 164 -12.34 9.32 14.88
N THR A 165 -12.04 10.27 14.01
CA THR A 165 -10.78 10.32 13.25
C THR A 165 -10.24 11.74 13.36
N ALA A 166 -8.99 11.88 13.76
CA ALA A 166 -8.27 13.12 13.68
C ALA A 166 -7.53 13.18 12.32
N LEU A 167 -7.57 14.31 11.67
CA LEU A 167 -6.90 14.58 10.41
C LEU A 167 -5.83 15.64 10.63
N TYR A 168 -4.68 15.40 10.04
CA TYR A 168 -3.55 16.33 10.03
C TYR A 168 -3.01 16.45 8.61
N ILE A 169 -2.58 17.63 8.22
CA ILE A 169 -2.09 17.91 6.88
C ILE A 169 -0.69 18.48 6.93
N ALA A 170 0.15 18.06 5.99
CA ALA A 170 1.47 18.63 5.76
C ALA A 170 1.75 18.73 4.26
N PRO A 171 2.48 19.76 3.78
CA PRO A 171 2.99 19.78 2.41
C PRO A 171 3.94 18.61 2.17
N VAL A 172 3.82 17.93 1.02
CA VAL A 172 4.76 16.87 0.63
C VAL A 172 6.18 17.42 0.48
N SER A 173 6.33 18.68 0.06
CA SER A 173 7.62 19.37 -0.05
C SER A 173 8.30 19.66 1.29
N ASP A 174 7.57 19.58 2.41
CA ASP A 174 8.14 19.76 3.75
C ASP A 174 8.78 18.44 4.21
N SER A 175 10.11 18.37 4.14
CA SER A 175 10.86 17.18 4.58
C SER A 175 10.68 16.83 6.06
N THR A 176 10.21 17.77 6.88
CA THR A 176 9.96 17.55 8.33
C THR A 176 8.57 16.98 8.58
N HIS A 177 7.66 17.07 7.60
CA HIS A 177 6.27 16.62 7.70
C HIS A 177 5.61 17.09 9.00
N ASN A 178 5.70 18.39 9.29
CA ASN A 178 4.98 18.97 10.42
C ASN A 178 3.47 18.90 10.15
N PHE A 179 2.84 17.84 10.59
CA PHE A 179 1.40 17.66 10.46
C PHE A 179 0.65 18.62 11.39
N ASN A 180 -0.12 19.50 10.80
CA ASN A 180 -1.01 20.39 11.49
C ASN A 180 -2.46 19.87 11.45
N PRO A 181 -3.27 20.05 12.54
CA PRO A 181 -4.68 19.66 12.55
C PRO A 181 -5.50 20.42 11.53
#